data_f9ad1cb5652a15d3c5cccc335883e7b4
#
_entry.id   f9ad1cb5652a15d3c5cccc335883e7b4
#
_cell.length_a   1.000
_cell.length_b   1.000
_cell.length_c   1.000
_cell.angle_alpha   90.00
_cell.angle_beta   90.00
_cell.angle_gamma   90.00
#
_symmetry.space_group_name_H-M   'P 1'
#
loop_
_entity.id
_entity.type
_entity.pdbx_description
1 polymer ?
#
loop_
_entity_poly.entity_id
_entity_poly.type
_entity_poly.pdbx_seq_one_letter_code
_entity_poly.pdbx_strand_id
1 'polypeptide(L)'
;MDALTSAENLGALVRNCVAFGVQALIVGETSSSPFLRRAVRNSMGTILQLPVVELGSRRGELHESLTSKMKLGTRVTRPSETLAQTLQKLRARGVRCIAAHPHANGKTISQADFSGDCCIVFGSEGDGISALVLEACDEAVAIPMPPTVDSLNVGAAAAVFLYEVSRQRGHP
;
A
#
# COMPACT_ATOMS: atom_id res chain seq x y z
N MET A 1 1.99 -0.64 -2.88
CA MET A 1 2.97 -1.68 -2.46
C MET A 1 4.11 -1.70 -3.46
N ASP A 2 5.32 -1.83 -2.95
CA ASP A 2 6.55 -1.88 -3.73
C ASP A 2 7.20 -3.27 -3.58
N ALA A 3 7.50 -3.94 -4.68
CA ALA A 3 8.19 -5.24 -4.77
C ALA A 3 7.62 -6.37 -3.90
N LEU A 4 6.32 -6.37 -3.59
CA LEU A 4 5.70 -7.40 -2.77
C LEU A 4 5.36 -8.63 -3.62
N THR A 5 6.10 -9.73 -3.44
CA THR A 5 5.99 -10.93 -4.28
C THR A 5 5.32 -12.13 -3.59
N SER A 6 5.36 -12.20 -2.26
CA SER A 6 4.72 -13.28 -1.50
C SER A 6 3.20 -13.21 -1.57
N ALA A 7 2.57 -14.26 -2.07
CA ALA A 7 1.11 -14.35 -2.14
C ALA A 7 0.42 -14.37 -0.77
N GLU A 8 1.13 -14.83 0.27
CA GLU A 8 0.64 -14.84 1.65
C GLU A 8 0.59 -13.43 2.21
N ASN A 9 1.67 -12.68 2.03
CA ASN A 9 1.77 -11.30 2.46
C ASN A 9 0.80 -10.39 1.70
N LEU A 10 0.66 -10.60 0.38
CA LEU A 10 -0.35 -9.92 -0.44
C LEU A 10 -1.76 -10.17 0.09
N GLY A 11 -2.10 -11.42 0.38
CA GLY A 11 -3.41 -11.79 0.90
C GLY A 11 -3.69 -11.17 2.27
N ALA A 12 -2.72 -11.20 3.18
CA ALA A 12 -2.83 -10.59 4.51
C ALA A 12 -2.99 -9.06 4.42
N LEU A 13 -2.18 -8.40 3.58
CA LEU A 13 -2.26 -6.96 3.37
C LEU A 13 -3.62 -6.55 2.79
N VAL A 14 -4.10 -7.24 1.76
CA VAL A 14 -5.43 -7.00 1.16
C VAL A 14 -6.54 -7.13 2.21
N ARG A 15 -6.47 -8.17 3.04
CA ARG A 15 -7.46 -8.39 4.10
C ARG A 15 -7.47 -7.24 5.11
N ASN A 16 -6.30 -6.75 5.51
CA ASN A 16 -6.19 -5.58 6.37
C ASN A 16 -6.74 -4.32 5.68
N CYS A 17 -6.43 -4.09 4.40
CA CYS A 17 -6.97 -2.97 3.65
C CYS A 17 -8.51 -2.93 3.69
N VAL A 18 -9.15 -4.06 3.46
CA VAL A 18 -10.62 -4.14 3.50
C VAL A 18 -11.14 -3.96 4.92
N ALA A 19 -10.51 -4.60 5.93
CA ALA A 19 -10.92 -4.51 7.32
C ALA A 19 -10.89 -3.06 7.88
N PHE A 20 -9.95 -2.25 7.41
CA PHE A 20 -9.79 -0.85 7.84
C PHE A 20 -10.33 0.18 6.83
N GLY A 21 -11.15 -0.23 5.87
CA GLY A 21 -11.84 0.67 4.96
C GLY A 21 -10.94 1.45 4.00
N VAL A 22 -9.81 0.85 3.57
CA VAL A 22 -8.92 1.45 2.56
C VAL A 22 -9.68 1.62 1.25
N GLN A 23 -9.61 2.81 0.65
CA GLN A 23 -10.38 3.15 -0.55
C GLN A 23 -9.85 2.49 -1.82
N ALA A 24 -8.54 2.27 -1.93
CA ALA A 24 -7.91 1.61 -3.08
C ALA A 24 -6.54 1.04 -2.74
N LEU A 25 -6.14 0.00 -3.46
CA LEU A 25 -4.81 -0.60 -3.40
C LEU A 25 -4.05 -0.29 -4.69
N ILE A 26 -2.84 0.26 -4.57
CA ILE A 26 -1.92 0.47 -5.69
C ILE A 26 -0.82 -0.59 -5.60
N VAL A 27 -0.68 -1.36 -6.68
CA VAL A 27 0.30 -2.45 -6.83
C VAL A 27 1.40 -1.97 -7.75
N GLY A 28 2.60 -1.81 -7.24
CA GLY A 28 3.78 -1.40 -8.01
C GLY A 28 4.17 -2.44 -9.06
N GLU A 29 4.88 -1.98 -10.07
CA GLU A 29 5.28 -2.73 -11.27
C GLU A 29 6.12 -3.97 -10.99
N THR A 30 6.82 -3.99 -9.86
CA THR A 30 7.68 -5.11 -9.41
C THR A 30 6.97 -6.08 -8.48
N SER A 31 5.72 -5.76 -8.09
CA SER A 31 4.92 -6.60 -7.19
C SER A 31 4.16 -7.69 -7.96
N SER A 32 3.90 -8.81 -7.31
CA SER A 32 2.99 -9.82 -7.82
C SER A 32 1.53 -9.33 -7.80
N SER A 33 0.72 -9.83 -8.72
CA SER A 33 -0.70 -9.48 -8.76
C SER A 33 -1.46 -10.08 -7.56
N PRO A 34 -2.27 -9.28 -6.84
CA PRO A 34 -3.10 -9.77 -5.74
C PRO A 34 -4.26 -10.65 -6.22
N PHE A 35 -4.49 -10.75 -7.53
CA PHE A 35 -5.48 -11.65 -8.15
C PHE A 35 -4.92 -13.05 -8.45
N LEU A 36 -3.65 -13.34 -8.12
CA LEU A 36 -3.14 -14.70 -8.16
C LEU A 36 -3.96 -15.61 -7.23
N ARG A 37 -4.27 -16.83 -7.68
CA ARG A 37 -5.12 -17.78 -6.95
C ARG A 37 -4.75 -17.94 -5.46
N ARG A 38 -3.45 -17.98 -5.14
CA ARG A 38 -2.98 -18.09 -3.75
C ARG A 38 -3.28 -16.81 -2.95
N ALA A 39 -3.05 -15.62 -3.52
CA ALA A 39 -3.33 -14.34 -2.86
C ALA A 39 -4.84 -14.16 -2.63
N VAL A 40 -5.68 -14.49 -3.61
CA VAL A 40 -7.15 -14.48 -3.46
C VAL A 40 -7.61 -15.39 -2.32
N ARG A 41 -7.04 -16.61 -2.22
CA ARG A 41 -7.35 -17.52 -1.10
C ARG A 41 -6.90 -16.99 0.25
N ASN A 42 -5.70 -16.44 0.32
CA ASN A 42 -5.14 -15.88 1.55
C ASN A 42 -5.87 -14.62 2.00
N SER A 43 -6.41 -13.84 1.06
CA SER A 43 -7.29 -12.71 1.38
C SER A 43 -8.71 -13.13 1.75
N MET A 44 -9.05 -14.43 1.76
CA MET A 44 -10.43 -14.92 1.95
C MET A 44 -11.42 -14.32 0.94
N GLY A 45 -10.96 -13.99 -0.26
CA GLY A 45 -11.77 -13.36 -1.31
C GLY A 45 -12.05 -11.88 -1.11
N THR A 46 -11.55 -11.23 -0.04
CA THR A 46 -11.80 -9.80 0.24
C THR A 46 -11.23 -8.88 -0.84
N ILE A 47 -10.26 -9.35 -1.64
CA ILE A 47 -9.75 -8.60 -2.79
C ILE A 47 -10.84 -8.14 -3.76
N LEU A 48 -11.94 -8.88 -3.85
CA LEU A 48 -13.08 -8.54 -4.70
C LEU A 48 -13.91 -7.35 -4.17
N GLN A 49 -13.61 -6.90 -2.96
CA GLN A 49 -14.25 -5.75 -2.32
C GLN A 49 -13.38 -4.48 -2.38
N LEU A 50 -12.14 -4.59 -2.88
CA LEU A 50 -11.17 -3.50 -2.89
C LEU A 50 -10.88 -3.06 -4.33
N PRO A 51 -10.98 -1.77 -4.66
CA PRO A 51 -10.47 -1.25 -5.92
C PRO A 51 -8.96 -1.43 -6.01
N VAL A 52 -8.45 -1.95 -7.13
CA VAL A 52 -7.01 -2.23 -7.32
C VAL A 52 -6.50 -1.57 -8.58
N VAL A 53 -5.38 -0.85 -8.46
CA VAL A 53 -4.60 -0.31 -9.58
C VAL A 53 -3.29 -1.07 -9.67
N GLU A 54 -3.08 -1.83 -10.75
CA GLU A 54 -1.82 -2.53 -11.02
C GLU A 54 -0.99 -1.73 -12.03
N LEU A 55 0.25 -1.41 -11.66
CA LEU A 55 1.20 -0.65 -12.47
C LEU A 55 2.13 -1.59 -13.24
N GLY A 56 2.65 -1.15 -14.39
CA GLY A 56 3.65 -1.91 -15.14
C GLY A 56 3.18 -3.25 -15.74
N SER A 57 1.93 -3.64 -15.55
CA SER A 57 1.42 -4.93 -16.05
C SER A 57 1.16 -4.88 -17.55
N ARG A 58 1.88 -5.71 -18.32
CA ARG A 58 1.70 -5.84 -19.79
C ARG A 58 0.48 -6.70 -20.20
N ARG A 59 -0.34 -7.16 -19.29
CA ARG A 59 -1.48 -8.04 -19.58
C ARG A 59 -2.81 -7.31 -19.45
N GLY A 60 -3.40 -6.98 -20.58
CA GLY A 60 -4.80 -6.63 -20.75
C GLY A 60 -5.10 -5.14 -20.65
N GLU A 61 -5.32 -4.54 -21.80
CA GLU A 61 -5.87 -3.20 -21.95
C GLU A 61 -7.30 -3.16 -21.37
N LEU A 62 -7.47 -2.47 -20.27
CA LEU A 62 -8.75 -1.86 -19.93
C LEU A 62 -8.44 -0.41 -19.55
N HIS A 63 -8.69 0.45 -20.50
CA HIS A 63 -8.50 1.88 -20.41
C HIS A 63 -9.74 2.48 -19.73
N GLU A 64 -9.68 2.74 -18.42
CA GLU A 64 -10.67 3.59 -17.77
C GLU A 64 -10.01 4.69 -16.94
N SER A 65 -10.50 5.90 -17.17
CA SER A 65 -10.07 7.12 -16.52
C SER A 65 -10.38 7.10 -15.01
N LEU A 66 -9.38 7.41 -14.17
CA LEU A 66 -9.49 7.51 -12.70
C LEU A 66 -10.31 8.73 -12.21
N THR A 67 -11.21 9.27 -13.00
CA THR A 67 -12.01 10.45 -12.62
C THR A 67 -13.43 10.16 -12.15
N SER A 68 -13.87 8.91 -12.16
CA SER A 68 -15.16 8.49 -11.58
C SER A 68 -14.92 7.58 -10.36
N LYS A 69 -15.78 7.67 -9.36
CA LYS A 69 -15.78 6.84 -8.15
C LYS A 69 -15.55 5.37 -8.55
N MET A 70 -14.38 4.81 -8.19
CA MET A 70 -14.10 3.40 -8.45
C MET A 70 -15.12 2.53 -7.73
N LYS A 71 -15.76 1.63 -8.47
CA LYS A 71 -16.69 0.64 -7.87
C LYS A 71 -15.91 -0.43 -7.14
N LEU A 72 -16.53 -1.04 -6.12
CA LEU A 72 -15.97 -2.20 -5.42
C LEU A 72 -15.53 -3.28 -6.43
N GLY A 73 -14.34 -3.84 -6.21
CA GLY A 73 -13.79 -4.89 -7.04
C GLY A 73 -13.25 -4.45 -8.40
N THR A 74 -13.17 -3.15 -8.68
CA THR A 74 -12.62 -2.64 -9.93
C THR A 74 -11.11 -2.92 -9.99
N ARG A 75 -10.65 -3.53 -11.07
CA ARG A 75 -9.24 -3.71 -11.40
C ARG A 75 -8.88 -2.79 -12.57
N VAL A 76 -7.88 -1.93 -12.38
CA VAL A 76 -7.34 -1.06 -13.42
C VAL A 76 -5.86 -1.38 -13.62
N THR A 77 -5.41 -1.52 -14.86
CA THR A 77 -4.00 -1.72 -15.19
C THR A 77 -3.42 -0.49 -15.87
N ARG A 78 -2.19 -0.09 -15.50
CA ARG A 78 -1.45 1.04 -16.08
C ARG A 78 -0.07 0.59 -16.52
N PRO A 79 0.08 0.05 -17.73
CA PRO A 79 1.29 -0.64 -18.17
C PRO A 79 2.55 0.23 -18.25
N SER A 80 2.39 1.53 -18.46
CA SER A 80 3.50 2.48 -18.66
C SER A 80 3.79 3.36 -17.45
N GLU A 81 3.11 3.15 -16.31
CA GLU A 81 3.25 3.97 -15.12
C GLU A 81 4.00 3.21 -14.02
N THR A 82 4.99 3.88 -13.39
CA THR A 82 5.71 3.34 -12.23
C THR A 82 5.06 3.78 -10.93
N LEU A 83 5.38 3.08 -9.83
CA LEU A 83 4.88 3.44 -8.51
C LEU A 83 5.37 4.84 -8.10
N ALA A 84 6.65 5.16 -8.32
CA ALA A 84 7.19 6.49 -8.02
C ALA A 84 6.45 7.61 -8.77
N GLN A 85 6.16 7.43 -10.07
CA GLN A 85 5.38 8.40 -10.85
C GLN A 85 3.95 8.55 -10.32
N THR A 86 3.34 7.44 -9.91
CA THR A 86 1.99 7.47 -9.34
C THR A 86 1.95 8.22 -8.02
N LEU A 87 2.95 8.01 -7.13
CA LEU A 87 3.06 8.74 -5.87
C LEU A 87 3.25 10.25 -6.10
N GLN A 88 4.10 10.65 -7.05
CA GLN A 88 4.26 12.06 -7.42
C GLN A 88 2.94 12.70 -7.87
N LYS A 89 2.13 11.98 -8.65
CA LYS A 89 0.79 12.46 -9.08
C LYS A 89 -0.19 12.57 -7.90
N LEU A 90 -0.12 11.65 -6.94
CA LEU A 90 -0.94 11.72 -5.73
C LEU A 90 -0.56 12.93 -4.87
N ARG A 91 0.75 13.17 -4.67
CA ARG A 91 1.27 14.33 -3.94
C ARG A 91 0.83 15.65 -4.59
N ALA A 92 0.91 15.74 -5.92
CA ALA A 92 0.42 16.91 -6.67
C ALA A 92 -1.08 17.17 -6.50
N ARG A 93 -1.85 16.19 -6.02
CA ARG A 93 -3.27 16.28 -5.69
C ARG A 93 -3.54 16.47 -4.19
N GLY A 94 -2.51 16.68 -3.38
CA GLY A 94 -2.63 16.88 -1.93
C GLY A 94 -2.72 15.61 -1.11
N VAL A 95 -2.53 14.42 -1.71
CA VAL A 95 -2.48 13.15 -0.97
C VAL A 95 -1.06 12.95 -0.43
N ARG A 96 -0.89 12.89 0.88
CA ARG A 96 0.42 12.62 1.50
C ARG A 96 0.86 11.18 1.28
N CYS A 97 2.06 10.99 0.79
CA CYS A 97 2.66 9.68 0.58
C CYS A 97 3.63 9.35 1.72
N ILE A 98 3.32 8.33 2.50
CA ILE A 98 4.01 7.96 3.73
C ILE A 98 4.63 6.57 3.55
N ALA A 99 5.94 6.47 3.68
CA ALA A 99 6.65 5.21 3.64
C ALA A 99 6.63 4.52 5.02
N ALA A 100 6.11 3.30 5.09
CA ALA A 100 6.27 2.44 6.27
C ALA A 100 7.67 1.83 6.24
N HIS A 101 8.61 2.42 6.98
CA HIS A 101 10.03 2.06 6.92
C HIS A 101 10.59 1.82 8.34
N PRO A 102 11.17 0.64 8.63
CA PRO A 102 11.60 0.29 9.99
C PRO A 102 12.71 1.20 10.53
N HIS A 103 13.56 1.74 9.65
CA HIS A 103 14.68 2.61 10.00
C HIS A 103 14.41 4.08 9.63
N ALA A 104 13.16 4.54 9.73
CA ALA A 104 12.85 5.94 9.50
C ALA A 104 13.58 6.81 10.53
N ASN A 105 14.50 7.66 10.06
CA ASN A 105 15.19 8.60 10.90
C ASN A 105 14.22 9.68 11.40
N GLY A 106 13.68 9.49 12.58
CA GLY A 106 13.05 10.54 13.36
C GLY A 106 11.56 10.49 13.59
N LYS A 107 10.72 9.79 12.83
CA LYS A 107 9.28 9.82 13.06
C LYS A 107 8.68 8.45 13.34
N THR A 108 8.04 8.33 14.49
CA THR A 108 7.31 7.11 14.85
C THR A 108 5.84 7.20 14.46
N ILE A 109 5.18 6.06 14.37
CA ILE A 109 3.76 5.98 14.01
C ILE A 109 2.86 6.80 14.95
N SER A 110 3.22 6.89 16.23
CA SER A 110 2.49 7.68 17.23
C SER A 110 2.65 9.20 17.06
N GLN A 111 3.68 9.64 16.33
CA GLN A 111 3.97 11.05 16.06
C GLN A 111 3.49 11.49 14.67
N ALA A 112 3.13 10.52 13.83
CA ALA A 112 2.66 10.80 12.47
C ALA A 112 1.19 11.24 12.50
N ASP A 113 0.85 12.21 11.64
CA ASP A 113 -0.53 12.66 11.44
C ASP A 113 -1.14 11.92 10.25
N PHE A 114 -2.20 11.17 10.48
CA PHE A 114 -2.95 10.43 9.46
C PHE A 114 -4.39 10.98 9.26
N SER A 115 -4.70 12.16 9.78
CA SER A 115 -6.05 12.73 9.72
C SER A 115 -6.48 13.12 8.29
N GLY A 116 -5.53 13.60 7.46
CA GLY A 116 -5.78 13.97 6.07
C GLY A 116 -5.67 12.80 5.09
N ASP A 117 -5.90 13.08 3.80
CA ASP A 117 -5.73 12.08 2.73
C ASP A 117 -4.29 11.59 2.66
N CYS A 118 -4.09 10.29 2.77
CA CYS A 118 -2.76 9.70 2.73
C CYS A 118 -2.71 8.39 1.95
N CYS A 119 -1.54 8.11 1.40
CA CYS A 119 -1.17 6.86 0.77
C CYS A 119 -0.02 6.24 1.55
N ILE A 120 -0.22 5.09 2.19
CA ILE A 120 0.83 4.39 2.92
C ILE A 120 1.50 3.39 1.98
N VAL A 121 2.82 3.47 1.90
CA VAL A 121 3.64 2.61 1.03
C VAL A 121 4.29 1.53 1.89
N PHE A 122 4.09 0.27 1.49
CA PHE A 122 4.74 -0.89 2.09
C PHE A 122 5.67 -1.53 1.07
N GLY A 123 6.87 -1.91 1.51
CA GLY A 123 7.88 -2.59 0.71
C GLY A 123 7.89 -4.10 0.90
N SER A 124 8.83 -4.77 0.20
CA SER A 124 9.09 -6.20 0.35
C SER A 124 9.74 -6.52 1.71
N GLU A 125 9.69 -7.80 2.10
CA GLU A 125 10.32 -8.26 3.36
C GLU A 125 11.85 -8.28 3.29
N GLY A 126 12.43 -8.43 2.10
CA GLY A 126 13.89 -8.49 1.92
C GLY A 126 14.50 -7.09 1.73
N ASP A 127 14.10 -6.44 0.64
CA ASP A 127 14.73 -5.18 0.20
C ASP A 127 14.02 -3.92 0.72
N GLY A 128 12.85 -4.08 1.35
CA GLY A 128 12.05 -2.95 1.82
C GLY A 128 11.41 -2.17 0.68
N ILE A 129 11.41 -0.85 0.82
CA ILE A 129 10.94 0.11 -0.20
C ILE A 129 12.15 0.56 -1.02
N SER A 130 12.03 0.52 -2.35
CA SER A 130 13.10 0.94 -3.25
C SER A 130 13.43 2.44 -3.09
N ALA A 131 14.68 2.83 -3.35
CA ALA A 131 15.12 4.20 -3.17
C ALA A 131 14.27 5.21 -3.96
N LEU A 132 13.94 4.89 -5.21
CA LEU A 132 13.10 5.75 -6.06
C LEU A 132 11.68 5.95 -5.50
N VAL A 133 11.11 4.92 -4.90
CA VAL A 133 9.79 4.99 -4.27
C VAL A 133 9.87 5.75 -2.95
N LEU A 134 10.94 5.54 -2.18
CA LEU A 134 11.17 6.26 -0.92
C LEU A 134 11.33 7.77 -1.14
N GLU A 135 12.09 8.18 -2.17
CA GLU A 135 12.26 9.59 -2.58
C GLU A 135 10.93 10.23 -3.07
N ALA A 136 10.03 9.42 -3.61
CA ALA A 136 8.71 9.87 -4.03
C ALA A 136 7.73 10.04 -2.85
N CYS A 137 8.07 9.60 -1.64
CA CYS A 137 7.28 9.80 -0.44
C CYS A 137 7.56 11.16 0.20
N ASP A 138 6.61 11.67 0.98
CA ASP A 138 6.77 12.92 1.73
C ASP A 138 7.51 12.69 3.04
N GLU A 139 7.33 11.53 3.63
CA GLU A 139 7.96 11.15 4.90
C GLU A 139 8.09 9.63 5.03
N ALA A 140 9.01 9.20 5.88
CA ALA A 140 9.12 7.83 6.34
C ALA A 140 8.71 7.75 7.82
N VAL A 141 7.95 6.72 8.17
CA VAL A 141 7.40 6.51 9.52
C VAL A 141 7.72 5.10 9.98
N ALA A 142 8.22 4.97 11.21
CA ALA A 142 8.57 3.68 11.81
C ALA A 142 7.57 3.24 12.88
N ILE A 143 7.35 1.93 12.97
CA ILE A 143 6.81 1.31 14.17
C ILE A 143 7.98 1.14 15.15
N PRO A 144 7.92 1.71 16.37
CA PRO A 144 8.99 1.54 17.35
C PRO A 144 9.17 0.06 17.71
N MET A 145 10.40 -0.42 17.58
CA MET A 145 10.77 -1.80 17.90
C MET A 145 12.08 -1.82 18.71
N PRO A 146 12.31 -2.85 19.53
CA PRO A 146 13.61 -3.07 20.16
C PRO A 146 14.71 -3.24 19.10
N PRO A 147 15.97 -2.82 19.37
CA PRO A 147 17.07 -2.93 18.40
C PRO A 147 17.41 -4.35 17.95
N THR A 148 16.89 -5.35 18.64
CA THR A 148 17.06 -6.79 18.31
C THR A 148 16.10 -7.29 17.25
N VAL A 149 15.14 -6.44 16.81
CA VAL A 149 14.13 -6.78 15.80
C VAL A 149 14.30 -5.84 14.62
N ASP A 150 14.66 -6.38 13.47
CA ASP A 150 14.93 -5.58 12.27
C ASP A 150 13.64 -5.09 11.59
N SER A 151 12.59 -5.93 11.55
CA SER A 151 11.33 -5.59 10.88
C SER A 151 10.18 -6.48 11.36
N LEU A 152 8.96 -6.07 11.02
CA LEU A 152 7.74 -6.88 11.13
C LEU A 152 7.36 -7.45 9.76
N ASN A 153 6.67 -8.60 9.77
CA ASN A 153 5.95 -9.06 8.58
C ASN A 153 5.07 -7.93 8.04
N VAL A 154 5.05 -7.76 6.72
CA VAL A 154 4.35 -6.63 6.08
C VAL A 154 2.84 -6.61 6.38
N GLY A 155 2.21 -7.77 6.52
CA GLY A 155 0.80 -7.86 6.92
C GLY A 155 0.57 -7.35 8.35
N ALA A 156 1.49 -7.66 9.28
CA ALA A 156 1.45 -7.16 10.65
C ALA A 156 1.70 -5.65 10.69
N ALA A 157 2.72 -5.17 9.98
CA ALA A 157 3.00 -3.74 9.85
C ALA A 157 1.80 -2.98 9.27
N ALA A 158 1.19 -3.51 8.21
CA ALA A 158 0.01 -2.91 7.59
C ALA A 158 -1.17 -2.83 8.59
N ALA A 159 -1.42 -3.86 9.38
CA ALA A 159 -2.48 -3.82 10.39
C ALA A 159 -2.26 -2.70 11.41
N VAL A 160 -1.02 -2.52 11.89
CA VAL A 160 -0.67 -1.47 12.85
C VAL A 160 -0.84 -0.07 12.24
N PHE A 161 -0.33 0.16 11.03
CA PHE A 161 -0.49 1.45 10.34
C PHE A 161 -1.96 1.77 10.07
N LEU A 162 -2.71 0.83 9.53
CA LEU A 162 -4.11 1.04 9.15
C LEU A 162 -5.01 1.20 10.38
N TYR A 163 -4.72 0.51 11.49
CA TYR A 163 -5.37 0.75 12.77
C TYR A 163 -5.14 2.18 13.26
N GLU A 164 -3.89 2.67 13.20
CA GLU A 164 -3.59 4.03 13.62
C GLU A 164 -4.28 5.08 12.76
N VAL A 165 -4.33 4.88 11.42
CA VAL A 165 -5.13 5.72 10.51
C VAL A 165 -6.61 5.74 10.93
N SER A 166 -7.19 4.56 11.17
CA SER A 166 -8.59 4.41 11.58
C SER A 166 -8.85 5.13 12.91
N ARG A 167 -7.96 4.94 13.89
CA ARG A 167 -8.03 5.58 15.20
C ARG A 167 -8.01 7.10 15.11
N GLN A 168 -7.11 7.68 14.33
CA GLN A 168 -7.00 9.14 14.19
C GLN A 168 -8.19 9.75 13.43
N ARG A 169 -8.81 8.99 12.54
CA ARG A 169 -9.99 9.44 11.77
C ARG A 169 -11.33 9.20 12.48
N GLY A 170 -11.30 8.64 13.67
CA GLY A 170 -12.52 8.36 14.45
C GLY A 170 -13.40 7.28 13.83
N HIS A 171 -12.85 6.41 12.98
CA HIS A 171 -13.56 5.22 12.53
C HIS A 171 -13.36 4.09 13.54
N PRO A 172 -14.44 3.38 13.89
CA PRO A 172 -14.36 2.25 14.82
C PRO A 172 -13.60 1.06 14.21
#